data_f4e40336b9ca1f181ef4bcf5026c903c
#
_entry.id   f4e40336b9ca1f181ef4bcf5026c903c
#
_cell.length_a   1.000
_cell.length_b   1.000
_cell.length_c   1.000
_cell.angle_alpha   90.00
_cell.angle_beta   90.00
_cell.angle_gamma   90.00
#
_symmetry.space_group_name_H-M   'P 1'
#
loop_
_entity.id
_entity.type
_entity.pdbx_description
1 polymer ?
#
loop_
_entity_poly.entity_id
_entity_poly.type
_entity_poly.pdbx_seq_one_letter_code
_entity_poly.pdbx_strand_id
1 'polypeptide(L)'
;FATYKRVTLVNKDKERLIKILCNPERTMQLVVDGKDHPKDEKGKNFIKEIIKQSNDERLRRHIVFIEDYDVVVARYLVQGVDVWLNNPRRPQEASGTSGMKASANGGLNLSILDGWWDEAYNQDVGWAIGTREEYENLDYQDEIEANSLYELLEKEVAPKFYDLAKDGLPRHWIKMMKQCMKEINPVFNTNRMVAEYTDRFYVPGDLRYLALSQNERKGARDLAAWLEKIRASWGRIRIEGINGETSKEHKVGDLFNVEVKANLGGLTAEDVKVQAFYGLMIGESGELPDGEIVTLEKHSNEGENYVFKGAVPLKLSGKMGMAVRIMPNHKDLIHPFLIGHITWAK
;
A
#
# COMPACT_ATOMS: atom_id res chain seq x y z
N PHE A 1 -3.67 -22.43 -2.32
CA PHE A 1 -3.23 -22.41 -0.91
C PHE A 1 -1.79 -21.89 -0.75
N ALA A 2 -1.51 -20.66 -1.22
CA ALA A 2 -0.21 -20.05 -1.04
C ALA A 2 0.15 -19.88 0.45
N THR A 3 1.40 -20.16 0.81
CA THR A 3 1.87 -20.16 2.21
C THR A 3 1.58 -18.84 2.93
N TYR A 4 1.75 -17.71 2.26
CA TYR A 4 1.53 -16.39 2.87
C TYR A 4 0.05 -16.09 3.18
N LYS A 5 -0.90 -16.83 2.58
CA LYS A 5 -2.34 -16.72 2.86
C LYS A 5 -2.72 -17.32 4.22
N ARG A 6 -1.85 -18.12 4.82
CA ARG A 6 -1.98 -18.66 6.18
C ARG A 6 -3.37 -19.26 6.49
N VAL A 7 -3.89 -20.08 5.58
CA VAL A 7 -5.21 -20.69 5.73
C VAL A 7 -5.40 -21.43 7.08
N THR A 8 -4.29 -21.89 7.66
CA THR A 8 -4.27 -22.59 8.96
C THR A 8 -4.17 -21.64 10.18
N LEU A 9 -4.14 -20.33 9.98
CA LEU A 9 -4.08 -19.37 11.10
C LEU A 9 -5.24 -19.56 12.08
N VAL A 10 -6.43 -19.85 11.57
CA VAL A 10 -7.64 -20.13 12.38
C VAL A 10 -7.51 -21.35 13.28
N ASN A 11 -6.48 -22.17 13.11
CA ASN A 11 -6.26 -23.44 13.81
C ASN A 11 -5.22 -23.34 14.92
N LYS A 12 -4.64 -22.18 15.16
CA LYS A 12 -3.61 -21.98 16.20
C LYS A 12 -4.10 -22.38 17.59
N ASP A 13 -5.38 -22.11 17.92
CA ASP A 13 -6.06 -22.59 19.11
C ASP A 13 -7.33 -23.35 18.71
N LYS A 14 -7.19 -24.67 18.56
CA LYS A 14 -8.28 -25.55 18.12
C LYS A 14 -9.45 -25.56 19.10
N GLU A 15 -9.22 -25.56 20.40
CA GLU A 15 -10.29 -25.63 21.40
C GLU A 15 -11.07 -24.30 21.45
N ARG A 16 -10.40 -23.17 21.29
CA ARG A 16 -11.05 -21.87 21.16
C ARG A 16 -11.88 -21.79 19.87
N LEU A 17 -11.33 -22.25 18.75
CA LEU A 17 -12.06 -22.33 17.48
C LEU A 17 -13.34 -23.16 17.59
N ILE A 18 -13.28 -24.33 18.25
CA ILE A 18 -14.46 -25.17 18.50
C ILE A 18 -15.52 -24.42 19.32
N LYS A 19 -15.12 -23.74 20.37
CA LYS A 19 -16.06 -22.94 21.20
C LYS A 19 -16.73 -21.82 20.38
N ILE A 20 -16.00 -21.22 19.46
CA ILE A 20 -16.52 -20.16 18.58
C ILE A 20 -17.51 -20.75 17.58
N LEU A 21 -17.09 -21.74 16.79
CA LEU A 21 -17.90 -22.28 15.70
C LEU A 21 -19.12 -23.07 16.18
N CYS A 22 -18.97 -23.84 17.27
CA CYS A 22 -20.01 -24.72 17.81
C CYS A 22 -20.88 -24.05 18.89
N ASN A 23 -20.81 -22.71 19.01
CA ASN A 23 -21.66 -22.00 19.97
C ASN A 23 -23.15 -22.22 19.60
N PRO A 24 -23.98 -22.77 20.50
CA PRO A 24 -25.37 -23.14 20.17
C PRO A 24 -26.28 -21.92 19.91
N GLU A 25 -25.94 -20.75 20.45
CA GLU A 25 -26.70 -19.51 20.25
C GLU A 25 -26.20 -18.68 19.06
N ARG A 26 -24.94 -18.86 18.71
CA ARG A 26 -24.23 -18.06 17.68
C ARG A 26 -23.36 -18.95 16.82
N THR A 27 -23.98 -19.95 16.21
CA THR A 27 -23.25 -20.93 15.39
C THR A 27 -22.62 -20.30 14.16
N MET A 28 -21.44 -20.77 13.77
CA MET A 28 -20.78 -20.34 12.54
C MET A 28 -20.32 -21.52 11.70
N GLN A 29 -20.15 -21.27 10.42
CA GLN A 29 -19.54 -22.21 9.49
C GLN A 29 -18.36 -21.54 8.79
N LEU A 30 -17.24 -22.23 8.73
CA LEU A 30 -16.08 -21.86 7.94
C LEU A 30 -16.11 -22.66 6.64
N VAL A 31 -16.33 -21.97 5.52
CA VAL A 31 -16.29 -22.56 4.19
C VAL A 31 -14.93 -22.26 3.58
N VAL A 32 -14.20 -23.28 3.22
CA VAL A 32 -12.86 -23.19 2.63
C VAL A 32 -12.86 -23.79 1.25
N ASP A 33 -12.30 -23.08 0.30
CA ASP A 33 -12.17 -23.54 -1.08
C ASP A 33 -10.81 -23.10 -1.66
N GLY A 34 -10.28 -23.86 -2.58
CA GLY A 34 -9.04 -23.51 -3.27
C GLY A 34 -8.35 -24.71 -3.88
N LYS A 35 -7.50 -24.42 -4.85
CA LYS A 35 -6.58 -25.37 -5.48
C LYS A 35 -5.14 -25.00 -5.18
N ASP A 36 -4.26 -25.96 -5.37
CA ASP A 36 -2.85 -25.75 -5.22
C ASP A 36 -2.09 -26.17 -6.49
N HIS A 37 -0.88 -25.64 -6.65
CA HIS A 37 -0.06 -26.06 -7.76
C HIS A 37 0.41 -27.51 -7.55
N PRO A 38 0.38 -28.39 -8.57
CA PRO A 38 0.78 -29.81 -8.43
C PRO A 38 2.15 -30.04 -7.83
N LYS A 39 3.07 -29.05 -7.88
CA LYS A 39 4.42 -29.11 -7.32
C LYS A 39 4.54 -28.44 -5.95
N ASP A 40 3.46 -27.84 -5.40
CA ASP A 40 3.49 -27.19 -4.08
C ASP A 40 3.09 -28.19 -2.98
N GLU A 41 4.08 -28.85 -2.40
CA GLU A 41 3.86 -29.80 -1.30
C GLU A 41 3.37 -29.12 -0.02
N LYS A 42 3.71 -27.85 0.22
CA LYS A 42 3.24 -27.10 1.40
C LYS A 42 1.74 -26.82 1.30
N GLY A 43 1.27 -26.32 0.17
CA GLY A 43 -0.13 -26.08 -0.08
C GLY A 43 -0.96 -27.34 0.00
N LYS A 44 -0.49 -28.47 -0.56
CA LYS A 44 -1.16 -29.78 -0.41
C LYS A 44 -1.28 -30.21 1.06
N ASN A 45 -0.26 -29.94 1.90
CA ASN A 45 -0.34 -30.24 3.31
C ASN A 45 -1.38 -29.38 4.03
N PHE A 46 -1.54 -28.12 3.68
CA PHE A 46 -2.62 -27.26 4.20
C PHE A 46 -4.01 -27.81 3.83
N ILE A 47 -4.20 -28.26 2.60
CA ILE A 47 -5.46 -28.90 2.18
C ILE A 47 -5.74 -30.15 3.02
N LYS A 48 -4.72 -31.04 3.20
CA LYS A 48 -4.85 -32.23 4.03
C LYS A 48 -5.22 -31.90 5.48
N GLU A 49 -4.64 -30.84 6.04
CA GLU A 49 -4.92 -30.40 7.40
C GLU A 49 -6.39 -29.94 7.53
N ILE A 50 -6.89 -29.13 6.60
CA ILE A 50 -8.27 -28.66 6.60
C ILE A 50 -9.25 -29.84 6.45
N ILE A 51 -8.98 -30.76 5.52
CA ILE A 51 -9.82 -31.97 5.33
C ILE A 51 -9.81 -32.81 6.60
N LYS A 52 -8.66 -32.95 7.27
CA LYS A 52 -8.58 -33.67 8.55
C LYS A 52 -9.45 -33.02 9.64
N GLN A 53 -9.49 -31.70 9.64
CA GLN A 53 -10.33 -30.95 10.60
C GLN A 53 -11.81 -31.03 10.25
N SER A 54 -12.17 -30.94 8.98
CA SER A 54 -13.56 -31.12 8.56
C SER A 54 -14.11 -32.52 8.87
N ASN A 55 -13.25 -33.51 9.08
CA ASN A 55 -13.60 -34.86 9.50
C ASN A 55 -13.63 -35.05 11.04
N ASP A 56 -13.20 -34.06 11.86
CA ASP A 56 -13.37 -34.12 13.33
C ASP A 56 -14.86 -34.08 13.65
N GLU A 57 -15.33 -35.00 14.47
CA GLU A 57 -16.76 -35.15 14.82
C GLU A 57 -17.39 -33.87 15.36
N ARG A 58 -16.62 -33.05 16.07
CA ARG A 58 -17.06 -31.75 16.60
C ARG A 58 -17.15 -30.66 15.54
N LEU A 59 -16.31 -30.73 14.52
CA LEU A 59 -16.14 -29.66 13.50
C LEU A 59 -16.77 -29.96 12.14
N ARG A 60 -17.12 -31.23 11.86
CA ARG A 60 -17.61 -31.66 10.52
C ARG A 60 -18.85 -30.95 10.01
N ARG A 61 -19.62 -30.29 10.87
CA ARG A 61 -20.77 -29.46 10.50
C ARG A 61 -20.44 -27.97 10.44
N HIS A 62 -19.23 -27.60 10.84
CA HIS A 62 -18.79 -26.22 11.01
C HIS A 62 -17.61 -25.86 10.11
N ILE A 63 -16.83 -26.84 9.65
CA ILE A 63 -15.77 -26.61 8.66
C ILE A 63 -16.11 -27.44 7.42
N VAL A 64 -16.29 -26.74 6.30
CA VAL A 64 -16.64 -27.35 5.01
C VAL A 64 -15.53 -27.04 4.01
N PHE A 65 -14.94 -28.09 3.47
CA PHE A 65 -14.01 -27.95 2.32
C PHE A 65 -14.75 -28.25 1.04
N ILE A 66 -14.74 -27.29 0.10
CA ILE A 66 -15.31 -27.45 -1.24
C ILE A 66 -14.18 -27.85 -2.18
N GLU A 67 -14.36 -28.98 -2.85
CA GLU A 67 -13.40 -29.47 -3.86
C GLU A 67 -13.61 -28.77 -5.21
N ASP A 68 -12.59 -28.88 -6.07
CA ASP A 68 -12.65 -28.42 -7.47
C ASP A 68 -12.93 -26.93 -7.68
N TYR A 69 -12.27 -26.09 -6.86
CA TYR A 69 -12.32 -24.63 -7.01
C TYR A 69 -12.26 -24.21 -8.50
N ASP A 70 -13.27 -23.46 -8.91
CA ASP A 70 -13.31 -22.81 -10.20
C ASP A 70 -13.98 -21.41 -10.11
N VAL A 71 -14.10 -20.72 -11.24
CA VAL A 71 -14.71 -19.39 -11.28
C VAL A 71 -16.20 -19.40 -10.92
N VAL A 72 -16.90 -20.51 -11.15
CA VAL A 72 -18.33 -20.64 -10.83
C VAL A 72 -18.53 -20.79 -9.33
N VAL A 73 -17.77 -21.69 -8.69
CA VAL A 73 -17.77 -21.85 -7.22
C VAL A 73 -17.36 -20.55 -6.55
N ALA A 74 -16.28 -19.91 -7.00
CA ALA A 74 -15.83 -18.62 -6.47
C ALA A 74 -16.91 -17.54 -6.54
N ARG A 75 -17.68 -17.49 -7.63
CA ARG A 75 -18.80 -16.56 -7.80
C ARG A 75 -19.88 -16.77 -6.75
N TYR A 76 -20.25 -18.02 -6.47
CA TYR A 76 -21.26 -18.32 -5.46
C TYR A 76 -20.75 -18.02 -4.06
N LEU A 77 -19.47 -18.28 -3.75
CA LEU A 77 -18.89 -17.95 -2.47
C LEU A 77 -18.92 -16.44 -2.18
N VAL A 78 -18.46 -15.59 -3.11
CA VAL A 78 -18.47 -14.13 -2.89
C VAL A 78 -19.88 -13.54 -2.86
N GLN A 79 -20.89 -14.25 -3.37
CA GLN A 79 -22.30 -13.85 -3.33
C GLN A 79 -23.03 -14.35 -2.07
N GLY A 80 -22.58 -15.45 -1.48
CA GLY A 80 -23.32 -16.17 -0.45
C GLY A 80 -22.75 -16.10 0.96
N VAL A 81 -21.52 -15.63 1.15
CA VAL A 81 -20.94 -15.53 2.49
C VAL A 81 -21.31 -14.25 3.19
N ASP A 82 -21.52 -14.31 4.50
CA ASP A 82 -21.75 -13.15 5.33
C ASP A 82 -20.46 -12.41 5.63
N VAL A 83 -19.38 -13.18 5.83
CA VAL A 83 -18.03 -12.66 6.12
C VAL A 83 -17.02 -13.26 5.16
N TRP A 84 -16.18 -12.41 4.59
CA TRP A 84 -15.02 -12.81 3.79
C TRP A 84 -13.76 -12.69 4.66
N LEU A 85 -13.24 -13.85 5.08
CA LEU A 85 -11.99 -13.92 5.85
C LEU A 85 -10.78 -13.92 4.92
N ASN A 86 -9.84 -12.99 5.15
CA ASN A 86 -8.56 -12.96 4.45
C ASN A 86 -7.43 -12.62 5.42
N ASN A 87 -6.50 -13.54 5.60
CA ASN A 87 -5.43 -13.42 6.60
C ASN A 87 -4.03 -13.59 6.01
N PRO A 88 -3.68 -12.82 4.96
CA PRO A 88 -2.35 -12.86 4.38
C PRO A 88 -1.29 -12.43 5.38
N ARG A 89 -0.06 -12.80 5.14
CA ARG A 89 1.08 -12.26 5.89
C ARG A 89 1.47 -10.90 5.30
N ARG A 90 1.27 -9.83 6.07
CA ARG A 90 1.71 -8.49 5.69
C ARG A 90 3.24 -8.45 5.57
N PRO A 91 3.84 -7.79 4.55
CA PRO A 91 3.21 -7.03 3.44
C PRO A 91 3.17 -7.84 2.12
N GLN A 92 2.80 -9.11 2.13
CA GLN A 92 2.89 -10.00 0.96
C GLN A 92 1.65 -9.99 0.05
N GLU A 93 0.54 -9.40 0.48
CA GLU A 93 -0.67 -9.26 -0.34
C GLU A 93 -0.62 -7.96 -1.15
N ALA A 94 -0.32 -8.06 -2.45
CA ALA A 94 -0.18 -6.88 -3.29
C ALA A 94 -1.51 -6.12 -3.51
N SER A 95 -2.64 -6.82 -3.58
CA SER A 95 -3.97 -6.23 -3.76
C SER A 95 -5.07 -7.06 -3.10
N GLY A 96 -5.41 -8.24 -3.64
CA GLY A 96 -6.50 -9.09 -3.17
C GLY A 96 -7.88 -8.61 -3.66
N THR A 97 -8.37 -9.16 -4.79
CA THR A 97 -9.64 -8.72 -5.40
C THR A 97 -10.88 -9.45 -4.89
N SER A 98 -10.73 -10.58 -4.18
CA SER A 98 -11.85 -11.40 -3.72
C SER A 98 -12.70 -10.68 -2.68
N GLY A 99 -12.06 -9.99 -1.73
CA GLY A 99 -12.76 -9.16 -0.75
C GLY A 99 -13.56 -8.01 -1.37
N MET A 100 -13.06 -7.38 -2.44
CA MET A 100 -13.82 -6.37 -3.19
C MET A 100 -15.09 -6.95 -3.78
N LYS A 101 -15.03 -8.20 -4.32
CA LYS A 101 -16.19 -8.89 -4.89
C LYS A 101 -17.21 -9.26 -3.80
N ALA A 102 -16.75 -9.72 -2.63
CA ALA A 102 -17.62 -9.98 -1.49
C ALA A 102 -18.32 -8.68 -1.03
N SER A 103 -17.58 -7.58 -0.91
CA SER A 103 -18.14 -6.26 -0.57
C SER A 103 -19.22 -5.82 -1.56
N ALA A 104 -19.02 -6.05 -2.85
CA ALA A 104 -19.99 -5.72 -3.89
C ALA A 104 -21.32 -6.50 -3.74
N ASN A 105 -21.27 -7.66 -3.09
CA ASN A 105 -22.43 -8.51 -2.82
C ASN A 105 -22.96 -8.37 -1.38
N GLY A 106 -22.42 -7.47 -0.59
CA GLY A 106 -22.83 -7.24 0.80
C GLY A 106 -22.11 -8.08 1.85
N GLY A 107 -21.18 -8.95 1.46
CA GLY A 107 -20.31 -9.66 2.39
C GLY A 107 -19.35 -8.68 3.09
N LEU A 108 -19.18 -8.81 4.40
CA LEU A 108 -18.28 -7.97 5.18
C LEU A 108 -16.89 -8.58 5.24
N ASN A 109 -15.85 -7.74 5.13
CA ASN A 109 -14.47 -8.23 5.21
C ASN A 109 -13.97 -8.29 6.65
N LEU A 110 -13.36 -9.42 7.00
CA LEU A 110 -12.55 -9.64 8.20
C LEU A 110 -11.14 -9.97 7.71
N SER A 111 -10.25 -9.00 7.71
CA SER A 111 -8.97 -9.16 7.02
C SER A 111 -7.81 -8.48 7.74
N ILE A 112 -6.61 -9.01 7.53
CA ILE A 112 -5.36 -8.30 7.82
C ILE A 112 -5.34 -7.00 6.99
N LEU A 113 -4.78 -5.93 7.57
CA LEU A 113 -4.54 -4.65 6.88
C LEU A 113 -3.38 -4.79 5.90
N ASP A 114 -3.66 -5.34 4.72
CA ASP A 114 -2.72 -5.55 3.64
C ASP A 114 -3.43 -5.46 2.29
N GLY A 115 -2.68 -5.07 1.24
CA GLY A 115 -3.25 -4.85 -0.08
C GLY A 115 -4.39 -3.83 -0.08
N TRP A 116 -5.48 -4.13 -0.78
CA TRP A 116 -6.62 -3.21 -0.92
C TRP A 116 -7.31 -2.88 0.42
N TRP A 117 -7.29 -3.83 1.40
CA TRP A 117 -7.96 -3.63 2.68
C TRP A 117 -7.25 -2.61 3.57
N ASP A 118 -5.95 -2.43 3.41
CA ASP A 118 -5.20 -1.37 4.07
C ASP A 118 -5.63 0.04 3.63
N GLU A 119 -6.10 0.17 2.39
CA GLU A 119 -6.63 1.41 1.83
C GLU A 119 -8.12 1.62 2.16
N ALA A 120 -8.92 0.55 2.14
CA ALA A 120 -10.37 0.61 2.20
C ALA A 120 -10.94 0.58 3.62
N TYR A 121 -10.18 0.07 4.58
CA TYR A 121 -10.69 -0.23 5.91
C TYR A 121 -11.09 1.02 6.69
N ASN A 122 -12.30 0.97 7.22
CA ASN A 122 -12.76 1.72 8.38
C ASN A 122 -13.73 0.84 9.20
N GLN A 123 -14.05 1.25 10.42
CA GLN A 123 -14.85 0.45 11.37
C GLN A 123 -16.31 0.24 10.93
N ASP A 124 -16.82 1.03 9.99
CA ASP A 124 -18.19 0.94 9.50
C ASP A 124 -18.39 -0.06 8.36
N VAL A 125 -17.28 -0.57 7.74
CA VAL A 125 -17.34 -1.42 6.55
C VAL A 125 -16.82 -2.85 6.76
N GLY A 126 -16.24 -3.16 7.92
CA GLY A 126 -15.71 -4.48 8.25
C GLY A 126 -14.73 -4.45 9.42
N TRP A 127 -13.85 -5.46 9.51
CA TRP A 127 -12.94 -5.62 10.63
C TRP A 127 -11.49 -5.80 10.18
N ALA A 128 -10.57 -5.26 10.99
CA ALA A 128 -9.13 -5.44 10.82
C ALA A 128 -8.58 -6.46 11.81
N ILE A 129 -7.88 -7.47 11.33
CA ILE A 129 -7.13 -8.42 12.14
C ILE A 129 -5.76 -7.82 12.41
N GLY A 130 -5.42 -7.57 13.69
CA GLY A 130 -4.17 -6.91 14.08
C GLY A 130 -4.12 -5.44 13.67
N THR A 131 -2.91 -4.95 13.57
CA THR A 131 -2.59 -3.57 13.20
C THR A 131 -1.70 -3.54 11.95
N ARG A 132 -1.11 -2.38 11.63
CA ARG A 132 -0.14 -2.25 10.52
C ARG A 132 1.29 -2.62 10.92
N GLU A 133 1.48 -3.32 12.03
CA GLU A 133 2.79 -3.71 12.51
C GLU A 133 3.46 -4.76 11.62
N GLU A 134 4.77 -4.66 11.52
CA GLU A 134 5.64 -5.64 10.89
C GLU A 134 6.41 -6.37 12.00
N TYR A 135 6.55 -7.68 11.86
CA TYR A 135 7.14 -8.56 12.87
C TYR A 135 8.37 -9.27 12.31
N GLU A 136 9.48 -9.22 13.04
CA GLU A 136 10.66 -10.02 12.70
C GLU A 136 10.41 -11.52 12.99
N ASN A 137 9.69 -11.83 14.06
CA ASN A 137 9.33 -13.20 14.43
C ASN A 137 7.96 -13.56 13.87
N LEU A 138 7.95 -14.43 12.85
CA LEU A 138 6.74 -14.83 12.14
C LEU A 138 5.81 -15.73 12.97
N ASP A 139 6.33 -16.52 13.90
CA ASP A 139 5.51 -17.37 14.80
C ASP A 139 4.78 -16.50 15.81
N TYR A 140 5.46 -15.49 16.34
CA TYR A 140 4.86 -14.49 17.22
C TYR A 140 3.77 -13.67 16.51
N GLN A 141 4.04 -13.25 15.26
CA GLN A 141 3.02 -12.60 14.41
C GLN A 141 1.77 -13.48 14.29
N ASP A 142 1.95 -14.76 13.96
CA ASP A 142 0.83 -15.70 13.81
C ASP A 142 0.03 -15.86 15.10
N GLU A 143 0.68 -15.83 16.26
CA GLU A 143 0.04 -15.95 17.56
C GLU A 143 -0.81 -14.71 17.89
N ILE A 144 -0.26 -13.52 17.72
CA ILE A 144 -0.96 -12.25 17.97
C ILE A 144 -2.14 -12.07 17.00
N GLU A 145 -1.94 -12.33 15.72
CA GLU A 145 -2.99 -12.15 14.72
C GLU A 145 -4.08 -13.23 14.81
N ALA A 146 -3.75 -14.47 15.19
CA ALA A 146 -4.74 -15.48 15.49
C ALA A 146 -5.60 -15.10 16.71
N ASN A 147 -4.98 -14.59 17.77
CA ASN A 147 -5.71 -14.10 18.94
C ASN A 147 -6.64 -12.93 18.57
N SER A 148 -6.16 -11.96 17.79
CA SER A 148 -6.98 -10.86 17.29
C SER A 148 -8.18 -11.37 16.46
N LEU A 149 -7.95 -12.34 15.58
CA LEU A 149 -9.01 -12.97 14.78
C LEU A 149 -10.09 -13.61 15.69
N TYR A 150 -9.69 -14.40 16.67
CA TYR A 150 -10.64 -15.03 17.59
C TYR A 150 -11.43 -14.00 18.40
N GLU A 151 -10.77 -12.97 18.91
CA GLU A 151 -11.44 -11.90 19.64
C GLU A 151 -12.48 -11.17 18.79
N LEU A 152 -12.17 -10.90 17.54
CA LEU A 152 -13.11 -10.28 16.61
C LEU A 152 -14.31 -11.19 16.34
N LEU A 153 -14.10 -12.49 16.14
CA LEU A 153 -15.20 -13.45 15.95
C LEU A 153 -16.09 -13.53 17.20
N GLU A 154 -15.52 -13.61 18.40
CA GLU A 154 -16.22 -13.76 19.66
C GLU A 154 -16.96 -12.50 20.10
N LYS A 155 -16.31 -11.32 19.97
CA LYS A 155 -16.78 -10.07 20.59
C LYS A 155 -17.49 -9.12 19.62
N GLU A 156 -17.23 -9.25 18.32
CA GLU A 156 -17.70 -8.32 17.31
C GLU A 156 -18.58 -8.97 16.24
N VAL A 157 -18.04 -9.96 15.53
CA VAL A 157 -18.69 -10.56 14.35
C VAL A 157 -19.95 -11.32 14.75
N ALA A 158 -19.81 -12.35 15.58
CA ALA A 158 -20.94 -13.16 16.02
C ALA A 158 -22.00 -12.35 16.79
N PRO A 159 -21.63 -11.52 17.79
CA PRO A 159 -22.62 -10.70 18.47
C PRO A 159 -23.41 -9.81 17.55
N LYS A 160 -22.76 -9.11 16.60
CA LYS A 160 -23.46 -8.19 15.66
C LYS A 160 -24.36 -8.92 14.68
N PHE A 161 -23.97 -10.13 14.22
CA PHE A 161 -24.80 -10.92 13.31
C PHE A 161 -26.07 -11.45 13.98
N TYR A 162 -25.97 -11.89 15.23
CA TYR A 162 -27.09 -12.46 15.98
C TYR A 162 -27.87 -11.45 16.83
N ASP A 163 -27.49 -10.16 16.81
CA ASP A 163 -28.24 -9.07 17.45
C ASP A 163 -29.47 -8.70 16.62
N LEU A 164 -30.58 -9.43 16.87
CA LEU A 164 -31.82 -9.22 16.15
C LEU A 164 -32.67 -8.12 16.80
N ALA A 165 -33.09 -7.15 16.03
CA ALA A 165 -34.05 -6.15 16.44
C ALA A 165 -35.46 -6.75 16.61
N LYS A 166 -36.41 -5.96 17.09
CA LYS A 166 -37.81 -6.40 17.31
C LYS A 166 -38.51 -6.98 16.09
N ASP A 167 -38.05 -6.62 14.90
CA ASP A 167 -38.55 -7.10 13.61
C ASP A 167 -37.83 -8.38 13.09
N GLY A 168 -36.96 -8.96 13.91
CA GLY A 168 -36.22 -10.17 13.58
C GLY A 168 -35.04 -9.96 12.64
N LEU A 169 -34.63 -8.71 12.37
CA LEU A 169 -33.52 -8.40 11.46
C LEU A 169 -32.28 -7.90 12.24
N PRO A 170 -31.06 -8.29 11.85
CA PRO A 170 -29.81 -7.79 12.43
C PRO A 170 -29.51 -6.38 11.88
N ARG A 171 -30.13 -5.36 12.43
CA ARG A 171 -30.12 -3.99 11.91
C ARG A 171 -28.73 -3.36 11.84
N HIS A 172 -27.87 -3.63 12.84
CA HIS A 172 -26.48 -3.17 12.82
C HIS A 172 -25.70 -3.81 11.68
N TRP A 173 -25.85 -5.12 11.48
CA TRP A 173 -25.23 -5.85 10.38
C TRP A 173 -25.64 -5.32 9.01
N ILE A 174 -26.94 -5.16 8.81
CA ILE A 174 -27.49 -4.61 7.57
C ILE A 174 -27.00 -3.17 7.31
N LYS A 175 -26.83 -2.36 8.36
CA LYS A 175 -26.23 -1.03 8.25
C LYS A 175 -24.81 -1.12 7.74
N MET A 176 -23.98 -2.00 8.29
CA MET A 176 -22.59 -2.22 7.84
C MET A 176 -22.54 -2.71 6.38
N MET A 177 -23.40 -3.67 5.98
CA MET A 177 -23.52 -4.13 4.59
C MET A 177 -23.79 -2.97 3.63
N LYS A 178 -24.77 -2.12 3.96
CA LYS A 178 -25.11 -0.95 3.14
C LYS A 178 -23.98 0.08 3.07
N GLN A 179 -23.29 0.31 4.18
CA GLN A 179 -22.16 1.23 4.24
C GLN A 179 -20.99 0.70 3.43
N CYS A 180 -20.68 -0.59 3.56
CA CYS A 180 -19.68 -1.29 2.77
C CYS A 180 -19.93 -1.11 1.26
N MET A 181 -21.14 -1.41 0.78
CA MET A 181 -21.49 -1.21 -0.62
C MET A 181 -21.37 0.26 -1.06
N LYS A 182 -21.80 1.20 -0.21
CA LYS A 182 -21.82 2.63 -0.52
C LYS A 182 -20.41 3.22 -0.62
N GLU A 183 -19.48 2.82 0.24
CA GLU A 183 -18.13 3.38 0.29
C GLU A 183 -17.15 2.63 -0.61
N ILE A 184 -17.22 1.30 -0.66
CA ILE A 184 -16.22 0.48 -1.33
C ILE A 184 -16.49 0.40 -2.84
N ASN A 185 -17.73 0.14 -3.26
CA ASN A 185 -18.01 -0.09 -4.67
C ASN A 185 -17.68 1.08 -5.61
N PRO A 186 -17.92 2.35 -5.24
CA PRO A 186 -17.53 3.48 -6.11
C PRO A 186 -16.03 3.63 -6.29
N VAL A 187 -15.23 3.15 -5.32
CA VAL A 187 -13.77 3.32 -5.29
C VAL A 187 -13.05 2.08 -5.85
N PHE A 188 -13.43 0.89 -5.36
CA PHE A 188 -12.73 -0.36 -5.68
C PHE A 188 -13.48 -1.14 -6.77
N ASN A 189 -13.52 -0.60 -7.98
CA ASN A 189 -14.14 -1.23 -9.14
C ASN A 189 -13.28 -1.10 -10.41
N THR A 190 -13.52 -1.97 -11.37
CA THR A 190 -12.75 -2.01 -12.62
C THR A 190 -12.99 -0.82 -13.53
N ASN A 191 -14.16 -0.17 -13.48
CA ASN A 191 -14.44 0.99 -14.32
C ASN A 191 -13.51 2.16 -13.93
N ARG A 192 -13.42 2.47 -12.61
CA ARG A 192 -12.48 3.49 -12.13
C ARG A 192 -11.04 3.10 -12.45
N MET A 193 -10.66 1.84 -12.17
CA MET A 193 -9.30 1.36 -12.45
C MET A 193 -8.92 1.57 -13.93
N VAL A 194 -9.78 1.14 -14.86
CA VAL A 194 -9.50 1.28 -16.31
C VAL A 194 -9.44 2.75 -16.71
N ALA A 195 -10.35 3.60 -16.21
CA ALA A 195 -10.32 5.04 -16.49
C ALA A 195 -9.00 5.67 -16.01
N GLU A 196 -8.62 5.44 -14.75
CA GLU A 196 -7.38 5.99 -14.19
C GLU A 196 -6.13 5.44 -14.89
N TYR A 197 -6.10 4.16 -15.26
CA TYR A 197 -4.98 3.57 -16.01
C TYR A 197 -4.88 4.17 -17.42
N THR A 198 -6.02 4.42 -18.05
CA THR A 198 -6.06 5.07 -19.37
C THR A 198 -5.48 6.48 -19.28
N ASP A 199 -5.96 7.29 -18.33
CA ASP A 199 -5.57 8.68 -18.20
C ASP A 199 -4.12 8.85 -17.71
N ARG A 200 -3.68 8.00 -16.77
CA ARG A 200 -2.37 8.16 -16.13
C ARG A 200 -1.23 7.39 -16.82
N PHE A 201 -1.54 6.31 -17.54
CA PHE A 201 -0.51 5.43 -18.10
C PHE A 201 -0.67 5.18 -19.60
N TYR A 202 -1.85 4.75 -20.07
CA TYR A 202 -1.98 4.32 -21.46
C TYR A 202 -1.87 5.50 -22.43
N VAL A 203 -2.66 6.56 -22.24
CA VAL A 203 -2.61 7.75 -23.10
C VAL A 203 -1.26 8.46 -22.98
N PRO A 204 -0.73 8.78 -21.78
CA PRO A 204 0.60 9.37 -21.67
C PRO A 204 1.72 8.48 -22.24
N GLY A 205 1.60 7.15 -22.08
CA GLY A 205 2.57 6.19 -22.61
C GLY A 205 2.59 6.17 -24.13
N ASP A 206 1.43 6.19 -24.77
CA ASP A 206 1.30 6.23 -26.24
C ASP A 206 1.82 7.56 -26.80
N LEU A 207 1.40 8.69 -26.25
CA LEU A 207 1.89 10.00 -26.65
C LEU A 207 3.43 10.10 -26.57
N ARG A 208 3.99 9.53 -25.51
CA ARG A 208 5.44 9.47 -25.33
C ARG A 208 6.11 8.55 -26.36
N TYR A 209 5.54 7.37 -26.60
CA TYR A 209 6.04 6.45 -27.63
C TYR A 209 6.08 7.15 -29.00
N LEU A 210 4.99 7.84 -29.37
CA LEU A 210 4.92 8.61 -30.61
C LEU A 210 6.01 9.69 -30.66
N ALA A 211 6.16 10.48 -29.59
CA ALA A 211 7.18 11.55 -29.54
C ALA A 211 8.62 11.01 -29.67
N LEU A 212 8.94 9.89 -29.02
CA LEU A 212 10.26 9.28 -29.08
C LEU A 212 10.54 8.55 -30.40
N SER A 213 9.47 8.08 -31.09
CA SER A 213 9.58 7.29 -32.33
C SER A 213 9.69 8.12 -33.58
N GLN A 214 9.29 9.42 -33.55
CA GLN A 214 9.35 10.31 -34.68
C GLN A 214 10.79 10.57 -35.18
N ASN A 215 10.92 11.04 -36.43
CA ASN A 215 12.20 11.43 -37.04
C ASN A 215 13.27 10.33 -36.86
N GLU A 216 12.98 9.14 -37.33
CA GLU A 216 13.88 7.98 -37.21
C GLU A 216 14.33 7.70 -35.76
N ARG A 217 13.44 7.88 -34.79
CA ARG A 217 13.67 7.70 -33.35
C ARG A 217 14.72 8.67 -32.78
N LYS A 218 14.78 9.88 -33.31
CA LYS A 218 15.75 10.90 -32.84
C LYS A 218 15.61 11.15 -31.34
N GLY A 219 14.38 11.34 -30.82
CA GLY A 219 14.14 11.56 -29.39
C GLY A 219 14.65 10.43 -28.53
N ALA A 220 14.45 9.17 -28.95
CA ALA A 220 14.95 8.01 -28.19
C ALA A 220 16.50 7.94 -28.19
N ARG A 221 17.14 8.27 -29.32
CA ARG A 221 18.62 8.32 -29.39
C ARG A 221 19.20 9.45 -28.53
N ASP A 222 18.57 10.62 -28.56
CA ASP A 222 19.00 11.78 -27.77
C ASP A 222 18.87 11.46 -26.25
N LEU A 223 17.76 10.84 -25.83
CA LEU A 223 17.57 10.41 -24.45
C LEU A 223 18.59 9.35 -24.03
N ALA A 224 18.89 8.37 -24.89
CA ALA A 224 19.89 7.34 -24.61
C ALA A 224 21.29 7.95 -24.41
N ALA A 225 21.72 8.84 -25.31
CA ALA A 225 23.00 9.55 -25.20
C ALA A 225 23.07 10.40 -23.92
N TRP A 226 21.97 11.08 -23.58
CA TRP A 226 21.89 11.84 -22.33
C TRP A 226 21.98 10.92 -21.10
N LEU A 227 21.32 9.76 -21.09
CA LEU A 227 21.42 8.78 -19.99
C LEU A 227 22.87 8.28 -19.79
N GLU A 228 23.59 8.03 -20.86
CA GLU A 228 25.01 7.66 -20.77
C GLU A 228 25.87 8.80 -20.16
N LYS A 229 25.64 10.05 -20.59
CA LYS A 229 26.28 11.24 -20.03
C LYS A 229 26.02 11.36 -18.53
N ILE A 230 24.76 11.18 -18.10
CA ILE A 230 24.38 11.21 -16.69
C ILE A 230 25.12 10.13 -15.90
N ARG A 231 25.08 8.88 -16.33
CA ARG A 231 25.74 7.75 -15.67
C ARG A 231 27.27 7.96 -15.51
N ALA A 232 27.91 8.46 -16.53
CA ALA A 232 29.36 8.73 -16.52
C ALA A 232 29.76 9.90 -15.60
N SER A 233 28.85 10.85 -15.35
CA SER A 233 29.17 12.09 -14.63
C SER A 233 28.63 12.12 -13.19
N TRP A 234 27.58 11.36 -12.87
CA TRP A 234 26.82 11.49 -11.63
C TRP A 234 27.67 11.33 -10.36
N GLY A 235 28.62 10.39 -10.36
CA GLY A 235 29.50 10.16 -9.22
C GLY A 235 30.41 11.34 -8.85
N ARG A 236 30.51 12.34 -9.70
CA ARG A 236 31.29 13.56 -9.48
C ARG A 236 30.49 14.75 -8.96
N ILE A 237 29.16 14.65 -8.92
CA ILE A 237 28.29 15.71 -8.39
C ILE A 237 28.55 15.87 -6.89
N ARG A 238 28.70 17.12 -6.47
CA ARG A 238 28.88 17.52 -5.06
C ARG A 238 28.06 18.75 -4.76
N ILE A 239 27.40 18.74 -3.61
CA ILE A 239 26.80 19.96 -3.02
C ILE A 239 27.89 20.55 -2.13
N GLU A 240 28.40 21.70 -2.52
CA GLU A 240 29.54 22.35 -1.87
C GLU A 240 29.11 23.21 -0.67
N GLY A 241 27.86 23.70 -0.70
CA GLY A 241 27.33 24.49 0.40
C GLY A 241 25.85 24.83 0.22
N ILE A 242 25.21 25.01 1.36
CA ILE A 242 23.83 25.50 1.46
C ILE A 242 23.84 26.72 2.35
N ASN A 243 23.37 27.84 1.84
CA ASN A 243 23.23 29.10 2.56
C ASN A 243 21.74 29.39 2.78
N GLY A 244 21.41 29.81 4.00
CA GLY A 244 20.08 30.27 4.39
C GLY A 244 20.16 30.90 5.79
N GLU A 245 19.25 31.79 6.11
CA GLU A 245 19.24 32.48 7.41
C GLU A 245 18.67 31.59 8.53
N THR A 246 19.39 30.52 8.90
CA THR A 246 18.94 29.49 9.90
C THR A 246 18.99 29.98 11.33
N SER A 247 19.65 31.11 11.59
CA SER A 247 19.90 31.64 12.96
C SER A 247 18.81 32.59 13.48
N LYS A 248 17.78 32.88 12.68
CA LYS A 248 16.68 33.79 13.07
C LYS A 248 15.39 33.02 13.29
N GLU A 249 14.59 33.50 14.22
CA GLU A 249 13.19 33.11 14.32
C GLU A 249 12.41 33.70 13.15
N HIS A 250 11.67 32.83 12.43
CA HIS A 250 10.82 33.22 11.32
C HIS A 250 9.35 33.15 11.74
N LYS A 251 8.51 33.97 11.13
CA LYS A 251 7.07 33.95 11.34
C LYS A 251 6.41 33.03 10.33
N VAL A 252 5.27 32.43 10.72
CA VAL A 252 4.41 31.72 9.79
C VAL A 252 3.96 32.71 8.69
N GLY A 253 4.15 32.32 7.43
CA GLY A 253 3.91 33.15 6.25
C GLY A 253 5.17 33.77 5.65
N ASP A 254 6.31 33.74 6.35
CA ASP A 254 7.59 34.20 5.78
C ASP A 254 8.09 33.27 4.70
N LEU A 255 8.98 33.82 3.85
CA LEU A 255 9.74 33.06 2.85
C LEU A 255 11.17 32.88 3.35
N PHE A 256 11.59 31.63 3.48
CA PHE A 256 12.97 31.29 3.81
C PHE A 256 13.79 31.15 2.53
N ASN A 257 14.70 32.06 2.26
CA ASN A 257 15.54 32.03 1.09
C ASN A 257 16.65 30.99 1.22
N VAL A 258 16.78 30.14 0.20
CA VAL A 258 17.78 29.08 0.12
C VAL A 258 18.68 29.34 -1.07
N GLU A 259 19.98 29.26 -0.86
CA GLU A 259 21.00 29.26 -1.90
C GLU A 259 21.84 28.00 -1.79
N VAL A 260 22.01 27.30 -2.90
CA VAL A 260 22.77 26.05 -2.99
C VAL A 260 23.88 26.23 -4.01
N LYS A 261 25.11 25.98 -3.59
CA LYS A 261 26.30 25.91 -4.45
C LYS A 261 26.66 24.46 -4.71
N ALA A 262 26.72 24.07 -5.99
CA ALA A 262 26.97 22.70 -6.39
C ALA A 262 27.94 22.59 -7.57
N ASN A 263 28.85 21.63 -7.50
CA ASN A 263 29.63 21.15 -8.64
C ASN A 263 28.86 20.03 -9.33
N LEU A 264 28.56 20.19 -10.62
CA LEU A 264 27.74 19.24 -11.36
C LEU A 264 28.56 18.16 -12.10
N GLY A 265 29.89 18.06 -11.85
CA GLY A 265 30.72 16.99 -12.38
C GLY A 265 30.86 16.96 -13.91
N GLY A 266 30.69 18.11 -14.58
CA GLY A 266 30.71 18.27 -16.02
C GLY A 266 29.33 18.21 -16.68
N LEU A 267 28.25 18.09 -15.90
CA LEU A 267 26.88 18.27 -16.35
C LEU A 267 26.53 19.76 -16.38
N THR A 268 25.45 20.11 -17.07
CA THR A 268 24.91 21.46 -17.09
C THR A 268 23.71 21.57 -16.11
N ALA A 269 23.30 22.81 -15.83
CA ALA A 269 22.15 23.04 -14.95
C ALA A 269 20.84 22.46 -15.53
N GLU A 270 20.75 22.35 -16.85
CA GLU A 270 19.60 21.79 -17.59
C GLU A 270 19.52 20.25 -17.40
N ASP A 271 20.66 19.60 -17.16
CA ASP A 271 20.74 18.13 -16.94
C ASP A 271 20.23 17.70 -15.57
N VAL A 272 20.04 18.66 -14.64
CA VAL A 272 19.72 18.39 -13.23
C VAL A 272 18.55 19.24 -12.74
N LYS A 273 17.90 18.76 -11.70
CA LYS A 273 16.93 19.50 -10.90
C LYS A 273 17.41 19.55 -9.47
N VAL A 274 17.56 20.75 -8.92
CA VAL A 274 17.93 20.97 -7.52
C VAL A 274 16.68 21.27 -6.71
N GLN A 275 16.48 20.58 -5.60
CA GLN A 275 15.27 20.66 -4.80
C GLN A 275 15.59 20.78 -3.32
N ALA A 276 14.86 21.65 -2.64
CA ALA A 276 14.74 21.66 -1.18
C ALA A 276 13.50 20.86 -0.78
N PHE A 277 13.69 19.83 0.02
CA PHE A 277 12.64 19.05 0.69
C PHE A 277 12.55 19.59 2.12
N TYR A 278 11.39 20.05 2.56
CA TYR A 278 11.23 20.74 3.85
C TYR A 278 9.90 20.37 4.51
N GLY A 279 9.87 20.42 5.83
CA GLY A 279 8.68 20.10 6.61
C GLY A 279 8.89 20.24 8.11
N LEU A 280 7.87 19.91 8.90
CA LEU A 280 8.00 19.82 10.35
C LEU A 280 8.84 18.59 10.73
N MET A 281 9.78 18.80 11.64
CA MET A 281 10.58 17.72 12.22
C MET A 281 9.77 17.00 13.31
N ILE A 282 9.77 15.66 13.29
CA ILE A 282 9.16 14.84 14.33
C ILE A 282 10.25 14.22 15.20
N GLY A 283 10.06 14.34 16.53
CA GLY A 283 10.99 13.79 17.52
C GLY A 283 12.36 14.45 17.54
N GLU A 284 13.28 13.83 18.26
CA GLU A 284 14.70 14.27 18.35
C GLU A 284 15.54 13.77 17.17
N SER A 285 15.08 12.74 16.46
CA SER A 285 15.78 12.13 15.31
C SER A 285 15.91 13.04 14.10
N GLY A 286 15.10 14.10 14.02
CA GLY A 286 15.12 15.03 12.90
C GLY A 286 14.47 14.51 11.62
N GLU A 287 13.61 13.51 11.72
CA GLU A 287 12.87 12.96 10.58
C GLU A 287 11.86 13.95 10.02
N LEU A 288 11.73 13.94 8.69
CA LEU A 288 10.78 14.73 7.90
C LEU A 288 9.81 13.77 7.20
N PRO A 289 8.79 13.23 7.91
CA PRO A 289 7.90 12.21 7.30
C PRO A 289 7.02 12.78 6.21
N ASP A 290 6.55 14.04 6.36
CA ASP A 290 5.66 14.72 5.43
C ASP A 290 6.28 16.05 5.00
N GLY A 291 7.08 16.01 3.93
CA GLY A 291 7.76 17.21 3.43
C GLY A 291 7.16 17.70 2.10
N GLU A 292 7.16 19.02 1.96
CA GLU A 292 6.92 19.69 0.68
C GLU A 292 8.23 19.88 -0.09
N ILE A 293 8.13 20.12 -1.39
CA ILE A 293 9.29 20.29 -2.28
C ILE A 293 9.24 21.66 -2.93
N VAL A 294 10.37 22.38 -2.89
CA VAL A 294 10.61 23.57 -3.70
C VAL A 294 11.76 23.29 -4.66
N THR A 295 11.55 23.55 -5.95
CA THR A 295 12.62 23.52 -6.95
C THR A 295 13.40 24.82 -6.89
N LEU A 296 14.73 24.71 -6.85
CA LEU A 296 15.64 25.86 -6.85
C LEU A 296 16.09 26.13 -8.30
N GLU A 297 15.99 27.38 -8.72
CA GLU A 297 16.35 27.79 -10.06
C GLU A 297 17.82 28.19 -10.16
N LYS A 298 18.43 27.95 -11.32
CA LYS A 298 19.81 28.39 -11.58
C LYS A 298 19.88 29.91 -11.52
N HIS A 299 20.77 30.41 -10.68
CA HIS A 299 21.03 31.86 -10.53
C HIS A 299 22.28 32.32 -11.22
N SER A 300 23.42 31.65 -11.01
CA SER A 300 24.71 32.05 -11.58
C SER A 300 25.65 30.84 -11.68
N ASN A 301 26.81 31.09 -12.34
CA ASN A 301 27.95 30.18 -12.32
C ASN A 301 29.11 30.87 -11.60
N GLU A 302 29.82 30.14 -10.76
CA GLU A 302 31.04 30.60 -10.07
C GLU A 302 32.16 29.58 -10.32
N GLY A 303 32.92 29.80 -11.37
CA GLY A 303 33.93 28.84 -11.84
C GLY A 303 33.26 27.54 -12.32
N GLU A 304 33.63 26.43 -11.71
CA GLU A 304 33.04 25.09 -11.98
C GLU A 304 31.73 24.82 -11.26
N ASN A 305 31.33 25.73 -10.35
CA ASN A 305 30.14 25.57 -9.53
C ASN A 305 28.97 26.36 -10.11
N TYR A 306 27.79 25.77 -9.95
CA TYR A 306 26.51 26.44 -10.21
C TYR A 306 25.87 26.87 -8.87
N VAL A 307 25.25 28.06 -8.89
CA VAL A 307 24.47 28.56 -7.75
C VAL A 307 23.00 28.47 -8.11
N PHE A 308 22.23 27.82 -7.23
CA PHE A 308 20.77 27.67 -7.34
C PHE A 308 20.11 28.41 -6.19
N LYS A 309 18.99 29.11 -6.46
CA LYS A 309 18.23 29.86 -5.46
C LYS A 309 16.74 29.52 -5.51
N GLY A 310 16.10 29.63 -4.37
CA GLY A 310 14.65 29.52 -4.22
C GLY A 310 14.18 29.97 -2.85
N ALA A 311 12.87 30.03 -2.66
CA ALA A 311 12.25 30.46 -1.42
C ALA A 311 11.29 29.36 -0.92
N VAL A 312 11.52 28.91 0.29
CA VAL A 312 10.72 27.92 1.00
C VAL A 312 9.64 28.66 1.81
N PRO A 313 8.35 28.43 1.55
CA PRO A 313 7.28 29.07 2.29
C PRO A 313 7.11 28.41 3.67
N LEU A 314 7.15 29.19 4.75
CA LEU A 314 7.00 28.72 6.13
C LEU A 314 5.51 28.74 6.51
N LYS A 315 4.80 27.66 6.21
CA LYS A 315 3.33 27.56 6.38
C LYS A 315 2.88 27.10 7.78
N LEU A 316 3.78 26.50 8.54
CA LEU A 316 3.47 25.84 9.81
C LEU A 316 4.35 26.40 10.93
N SER A 317 3.81 26.41 12.17
CA SER A 317 4.56 26.75 13.38
C SER A 317 5.23 25.49 13.93
N GLY A 318 6.49 25.64 14.40
CA GLY A 318 7.26 24.54 14.99
C GLY A 318 8.68 24.48 14.46
N LYS A 319 9.40 23.42 14.84
CA LYS A 319 10.77 23.19 14.37
C LYS A 319 10.71 22.64 12.94
N MET A 320 11.15 23.46 12.00
CA MET A 320 11.22 23.07 10.58
C MET A 320 12.59 22.47 10.27
N GLY A 321 12.58 21.45 9.40
CA GLY A 321 13.78 20.88 8.81
C GLY A 321 13.80 21.05 7.29
N MET A 322 14.99 20.99 6.71
CA MET A 322 15.19 21.04 5.26
C MET A 322 16.35 20.15 4.86
N ALA A 323 16.18 19.43 3.75
CA ALA A 323 17.22 18.69 3.06
C ALA A 323 17.27 19.11 1.60
N VAL A 324 18.47 19.16 1.03
CA VAL A 324 18.67 19.52 -0.38
C VAL A 324 19.09 18.28 -1.16
N ARG A 325 18.49 18.11 -2.34
CA ARG A 325 18.84 17.04 -3.28
C ARG A 325 19.03 17.55 -4.70
N ILE A 326 19.89 16.84 -5.42
CA ILE A 326 20.07 16.99 -6.87
C ILE A 326 19.59 15.70 -7.53
N MET A 327 18.79 15.85 -8.57
CA MET A 327 18.25 14.74 -9.36
C MET A 327 18.44 15.00 -10.86
N PRO A 328 18.47 13.95 -11.70
CA PRO A 328 18.50 14.11 -13.15
C PRO A 328 17.23 14.83 -13.66
N ASN A 329 17.39 15.64 -14.69
CA ASN A 329 16.30 16.36 -15.33
C ASN A 329 16.39 16.27 -16.85
N HIS A 330 15.39 15.68 -17.48
CA HIS A 330 15.25 15.65 -18.93
C HIS A 330 13.78 15.63 -19.30
N LYS A 331 13.39 16.38 -20.34
CA LYS A 331 12.00 16.51 -20.79
C LYS A 331 11.33 15.17 -21.13
N ASP A 332 12.13 14.19 -21.57
CA ASP A 332 11.68 12.87 -21.98
C ASP A 332 11.85 11.82 -20.88
N LEU A 333 12.18 12.15 -19.64
CA LEU A 333 12.07 11.25 -18.50
C LEU A 333 10.61 11.15 -18.04
N ILE A 334 10.11 9.91 -17.88
CA ILE A 334 8.77 9.68 -17.32
C ILE A 334 8.75 10.12 -15.86
N HIS A 335 9.80 9.75 -15.13
CA HIS A 335 9.93 10.06 -13.71
C HIS A 335 11.40 10.27 -13.35
N PRO A 336 11.74 11.30 -12.59
CA PRO A 336 13.14 11.61 -12.27
C PRO A 336 13.85 10.53 -11.45
N PHE A 337 13.11 9.70 -10.71
CA PHE A 337 13.68 8.59 -9.93
C PHE A 337 13.97 7.32 -10.75
N LEU A 338 13.54 7.28 -12.02
CA LEU A 338 13.63 6.06 -12.84
C LEU A 338 15.07 5.56 -13.02
N ILE A 339 16.06 6.45 -13.01
CA ILE A 339 17.48 6.10 -13.20
C ILE A 339 18.24 5.91 -11.88
N GLY A 340 17.56 6.04 -10.75
CA GLY A 340 18.14 5.74 -9.43
C GLY A 340 19.26 6.68 -8.97
N HIS A 341 19.43 7.82 -9.59
CA HIS A 341 20.47 8.80 -9.26
C HIS A 341 19.91 9.96 -8.44
N ILE A 342 20.33 10.06 -7.19
CA ILE A 342 20.03 11.18 -6.29
C ILE A 342 21.29 11.51 -5.49
N THR A 343 21.63 12.80 -5.41
CA THR A 343 22.69 13.29 -4.52
C THR A 343 22.04 14.17 -3.45
N TRP A 344 22.13 13.75 -2.20
CA TRP A 344 21.69 14.53 -1.05
C TRP A 344 22.84 15.35 -0.49
N ALA A 345 22.52 16.52 0.06
CA ALA A 345 23.46 17.24 0.90
C ALA A 345 23.75 16.43 2.15
N LYS A 346 25.03 16.43 2.58
CA LYS A 346 25.50 15.76 3.79
C LYS A 346 25.44 16.71 4.98
#